data_fa6563270fdeeff5afe111b1707661c0
#
_entry.id   fa6563270fdeeff5afe111b1707661c0
#
_cell.length_a   1.000
_cell.length_b   1.000
_cell.length_c   1.000
_cell.angle_alpha   90.00
_cell.angle_beta   90.00
_cell.angle_gamma   90.00
#
_symmetry.space_group_name_H-M   'P 1'
#
loop_
_entity.id
_entity.type
_entity.pdbx_description
1 polymer ?
#
loop_
_entity_poly.entity_id
_entity_poly.type
_entity_poly.pdbx_seq_one_letter_code
_entity_poly.pdbx_strand_id
1 'polypeptide(L)'
;MVNVTLKDGTSKAYAKGTTILEIAKDLSEGLARNACCGKIDGEVADLRDGVEKDCTVEICTFDSPEGKKAYRHTASHIMAQAVKRLYPEAKLAIGPATDEGFYYDFDRKPFTNEEFADIEKEMKKIVKENLPIERYELPREEAIKFMKEQDEPYKVEL
;
A
#
# COMPACT_ATOMS: atom_id res chain seq x y z
N MET A 1 -17.63 5.00 -22.07
CA MET A 1 -16.26 5.54 -22.23
C MET A 1 -16.15 6.81 -21.41
N VAL A 2 -15.00 7.03 -20.82
CA VAL A 2 -14.63 8.26 -20.09
C VAL A 2 -13.34 8.82 -20.69
N ASN A 3 -13.20 10.14 -20.72
CA ASN A 3 -11.99 10.78 -21.21
C ASN A 3 -11.05 11.04 -20.01
N VAL A 4 -9.88 10.47 -20.08
CA VAL A 4 -8.82 10.68 -19.10
C VAL A 4 -7.79 11.64 -19.66
N THR A 5 -7.57 12.75 -18.99
CA THR A 5 -6.53 13.72 -19.32
C THR A 5 -5.31 13.47 -18.43
N LEU A 6 -4.15 13.29 -19.04
CA LEU A 6 -2.89 13.06 -18.35
C LEU A 6 -2.20 14.40 -17.98
N LYS A 7 -1.18 14.33 -17.13
CA LYS A 7 -0.42 15.49 -16.66
C LYS A 7 0.22 16.31 -17.79
N ASP A 8 0.58 15.68 -18.90
CA ASP A 8 1.14 16.35 -20.10
C ASP A 8 0.08 17.01 -21.01
N GLY A 9 -1.20 16.92 -20.62
CA GLY A 9 -2.33 17.45 -21.35
C GLY A 9 -2.89 16.50 -22.43
N THR A 10 -2.29 15.34 -22.65
CA THR A 10 -2.85 14.34 -23.58
C THR A 10 -4.13 13.73 -23.01
N SER A 11 -5.11 13.46 -23.88
CA SER A 11 -6.37 12.84 -23.48
C SER A 11 -6.59 11.53 -24.24
N LYS A 12 -7.05 10.51 -23.52
CA LYS A 12 -7.40 9.22 -24.10
C LYS A 12 -8.71 8.69 -23.49
N ALA A 13 -9.51 8.03 -24.32
CA ALA A 13 -10.77 7.42 -23.88
C ALA A 13 -10.54 6.02 -23.33
N TYR A 14 -11.10 5.75 -22.16
CA TYR A 14 -11.08 4.44 -21.50
C TYR A 14 -12.50 3.97 -21.18
N ALA A 15 -12.67 2.68 -20.93
CA ALA A 15 -13.91 2.17 -20.39
C ALA A 15 -14.11 2.68 -18.94
N LYS A 16 -15.36 2.86 -18.52
CA LYS A 16 -15.65 3.10 -17.08
C LYS A 16 -15.11 1.96 -16.23
N GLY A 17 -14.55 2.28 -15.07
CA GLY A 17 -13.97 1.32 -14.16
C GLY A 17 -12.54 0.91 -14.52
N THR A 18 -11.96 1.41 -15.63
CA THR A 18 -10.54 1.17 -15.91
C THR A 18 -9.70 1.72 -14.77
N THR A 19 -8.84 0.86 -14.21
CA THR A 19 -8.03 1.20 -13.04
C THR A 19 -6.84 2.09 -13.41
N ILE A 20 -6.33 2.83 -12.43
CA ILE A 20 -5.11 3.63 -12.59
C ILE A 20 -3.94 2.76 -13.05
N LEU A 21 -3.83 1.53 -12.54
CA LEU A 21 -2.78 0.58 -12.94
C LEU A 21 -2.91 0.17 -14.42
N GLU A 22 -4.12 -0.07 -14.89
CA GLU A 22 -4.37 -0.39 -16.30
C GLU A 22 -4.03 0.79 -17.22
N ILE A 23 -4.38 2.01 -16.79
CA ILE A 23 -3.97 3.25 -17.50
C ILE A 23 -2.44 3.35 -17.54
N ALA A 24 -1.76 3.10 -16.42
CA ALA A 24 -0.30 3.11 -16.35
C ALA A 24 0.34 2.08 -17.28
N LYS A 25 -0.22 0.86 -17.36
CA LYS A 25 0.23 -0.21 -18.29
C LYS A 25 0.05 0.19 -19.75
N ASP A 26 -1.09 0.80 -20.08
CA ASP A 26 -1.38 1.26 -21.44
C ASP A 26 -0.42 2.37 -21.88
N LEU A 27 0.06 3.20 -20.95
CA LEU A 27 1.07 4.22 -21.22
C LEU A 27 2.47 3.63 -21.38
N SER A 28 2.87 2.78 -20.46
CA SER A 28 4.19 2.12 -20.45
C SER A 28 4.27 1.03 -19.38
N GLU A 29 4.78 -0.14 -19.75
CA GLU A 29 5.09 -1.21 -18.78
C GLU A 29 6.11 -0.78 -17.71
N GLY A 30 7.06 0.07 -18.09
CA GLY A 30 8.04 0.63 -17.15
C GLY A 30 7.38 1.55 -16.13
N LEU A 31 6.45 2.39 -16.56
CA LEU A 31 5.68 3.26 -15.67
C LEU A 31 4.81 2.44 -14.71
N ALA A 32 4.10 1.44 -15.22
CA ALA A 32 3.27 0.56 -14.40
C ALA A 32 4.07 -0.17 -13.31
N ARG A 33 5.28 -0.64 -13.62
CA ARG A 33 6.16 -1.29 -12.63
C ARG A 33 6.66 -0.35 -11.53
N ASN A 34 6.79 0.94 -11.84
CA ASN A 34 7.27 1.96 -10.91
C ASN A 34 6.14 2.75 -10.23
N ALA A 35 4.89 2.53 -10.64
CA ALA A 35 3.73 3.19 -10.06
C ALA A 35 3.53 2.77 -8.59
N CYS A 36 3.37 3.74 -7.71
CA CYS A 36 3.12 3.54 -6.28
C CYS A 36 1.67 3.89 -5.90
N CYS A 37 1.11 4.92 -6.51
CA CYS A 37 -0.28 5.35 -6.40
C CYS A 37 -0.63 6.22 -7.60
N GLY A 38 -1.81 6.80 -7.62
CA GLY A 38 -2.19 7.81 -8.61
C GLY A 38 -2.90 8.99 -7.96
N LYS A 39 -3.30 9.93 -8.81
CA LYS A 39 -4.25 10.98 -8.45
C LYS A 39 -5.36 11.00 -9.48
N ILE A 40 -6.60 11.16 -9.01
CA ILE A 40 -7.78 11.43 -9.84
C ILE A 40 -8.26 12.82 -9.46
N ASP A 41 -8.30 13.74 -10.42
CA ASP A 41 -8.68 15.16 -10.20
C ASP A 41 -7.89 15.84 -9.06
N GLY A 42 -6.60 15.45 -8.91
CA GLY A 42 -5.69 15.98 -7.89
C GLY A 42 -5.75 15.27 -6.53
N GLU A 43 -6.71 14.40 -6.29
CA GLU A 43 -6.82 13.61 -5.07
C GLU A 43 -6.10 12.27 -5.20
N VAL A 44 -5.35 11.89 -4.14
CA VAL A 44 -4.61 10.62 -4.11
C VAL A 44 -5.57 9.44 -4.17
N ALA A 45 -5.28 8.50 -5.05
CA ALA A 45 -6.08 7.32 -5.32
C ALA A 45 -5.20 6.06 -5.37
N ASP A 46 -5.78 4.92 -5.02
CA ASP A 46 -5.13 3.62 -5.13
C ASP A 46 -4.97 3.21 -6.61
N LEU A 47 -3.93 2.44 -6.92
CA LEU A 47 -3.73 1.90 -8.28
C LEU A 47 -4.88 1.02 -8.76
N ARG A 48 -5.70 0.49 -7.85
CA ARG A 48 -6.88 -0.34 -8.12
C ARG A 48 -8.17 0.49 -8.29
N ASP A 49 -8.13 1.78 -7.97
CA ASP A 49 -9.28 2.64 -8.15
C ASP A 49 -9.54 2.88 -9.65
N GLY A 50 -10.79 2.77 -10.04
CA GLY A 50 -11.25 2.91 -11.42
C GLY A 50 -11.76 4.32 -11.72
N VAL A 51 -11.61 4.76 -12.97
CA VAL A 51 -12.15 6.02 -13.44
C VAL A 51 -13.61 5.84 -13.89
N GLU A 52 -14.52 6.62 -13.29
CA GLU A 52 -15.97 6.50 -13.52
C GLU A 52 -16.57 7.64 -14.38
N LYS A 53 -15.85 8.73 -14.53
CA LYS A 53 -16.23 9.94 -15.28
C LYS A 53 -15.01 10.55 -15.93
N ASP A 54 -15.24 11.52 -16.81
CA ASP A 54 -14.16 12.35 -17.36
C ASP A 54 -13.37 13.00 -16.22
N CYS A 55 -12.05 12.80 -16.20
CA CYS A 55 -11.20 13.23 -15.11
C CYS A 55 -9.76 13.45 -15.57
N THR A 56 -8.96 14.03 -14.68
CA THR A 56 -7.50 14.06 -14.83
C THR A 56 -6.89 12.89 -14.06
N VAL A 57 -5.87 12.24 -14.61
CA VAL A 57 -5.12 11.17 -13.94
C VAL A 57 -3.63 11.48 -13.97
N GLU A 58 -2.99 11.38 -12.81
CA GLU A 58 -1.53 11.42 -12.67
C GLU A 58 -1.05 10.09 -12.07
N ILE A 59 -0.04 9.48 -12.67
CA ILE A 59 0.62 8.29 -12.12
C ILE A 59 1.78 8.74 -11.23
N CYS A 60 1.73 8.33 -9.97
CA CYS A 60 2.72 8.71 -8.97
C CYS A 60 3.71 7.57 -8.76
N THR A 61 5.00 7.85 -9.01
CA THR A 61 6.12 6.95 -8.74
C THR A 61 6.83 7.38 -7.45
N PHE A 62 7.89 6.67 -7.06
CA PHE A 62 8.70 7.03 -5.89
C PHE A 62 9.33 8.44 -5.98
N ASP A 63 9.39 9.05 -7.16
CA ASP A 63 9.91 10.42 -7.32
C ASP A 63 8.96 11.50 -6.80
N SER A 64 7.67 11.18 -6.63
CA SER A 64 6.68 12.10 -6.07
C SER A 64 6.52 11.92 -4.55
N PRO A 65 6.12 12.97 -3.81
CA PRO A 65 5.84 12.88 -2.36
C PRO A 65 4.79 11.82 -2.03
N GLU A 66 3.71 11.77 -2.81
CA GLU A 66 2.60 10.83 -2.62
C GLU A 66 3.04 9.39 -2.90
N GLY A 67 3.82 9.18 -3.96
CA GLY A 67 4.38 7.87 -4.29
C GLY A 67 5.36 7.39 -3.22
N LYS A 68 6.23 8.25 -2.70
CA LYS A 68 7.10 7.93 -1.55
C LYS A 68 6.30 7.50 -0.33
N LYS A 69 5.25 8.25 0.00
CA LYS A 69 4.40 7.93 1.14
C LYS A 69 3.71 6.58 0.98
N ALA A 70 3.12 6.31 -0.18
CA ALA A 70 2.47 5.04 -0.49
C ALA A 70 3.47 3.87 -0.45
N TYR A 71 4.64 4.01 -1.04
CA TYR A 71 5.70 3.01 -1.02
C TYR A 71 6.18 2.69 0.39
N ARG A 72 6.49 3.72 1.19
CA ARG A 72 6.94 3.58 2.57
C ARG A 72 5.89 2.95 3.46
N HIS A 73 4.63 3.31 3.27
CA HIS A 73 3.51 2.69 4.00
C HIS A 73 3.41 1.20 3.70
N THR A 74 3.47 0.80 2.43
CA THR A 74 3.49 -0.62 2.03
C THR A 74 4.72 -1.34 2.60
N ALA A 75 5.90 -0.72 2.58
CA ALA A 75 7.11 -1.29 3.18
C ALA A 75 6.96 -1.53 4.69
N SER A 76 6.29 -0.62 5.41
CA SER A 76 6.01 -0.82 6.84
C SER A 76 5.09 -2.03 7.09
N HIS A 77 4.11 -2.27 6.22
CA HIS A 77 3.25 -3.46 6.29
C HIS A 77 4.00 -4.75 5.98
N ILE A 78 4.92 -4.74 5.01
CA ILE A 78 5.78 -5.89 4.70
C ILE A 78 6.66 -6.22 5.91
N MET A 79 7.23 -5.21 6.57
CA MET A 79 7.99 -5.40 7.80
C MET A 79 7.13 -5.97 8.93
N ALA A 80 5.93 -5.43 9.14
CA ALA A 80 5.00 -5.95 10.15
C ALA A 80 4.62 -7.42 9.87
N GLN A 81 4.38 -7.78 8.63
CA GLN A 81 4.10 -9.15 8.22
C GLN A 81 5.30 -10.08 8.49
N ALA A 82 6.52 -9.64 8.19
CA ALA A 82 7.74 -10.39 8.46
C ALA A 82 7.93 -10.63 9.96
N VAL A 83 7.78 -9.59 10.76
CA VAL A 83 7.85 -9.69 12.23
C VAL A 83 6.80 -10.67 12.76
N LYS A 84 5.57 -10.58 12.27
CA LYS A 84 4.47 -11.45 12.71
C LYS A 84 4.68 -12.92 12.33
N ARG A 85 5.32 -13.20 11.18
CA ARG A 85 5.68 -14.55 10.75
C ARG A 85 6.78 -15.16 11.63
N LEU A 86 7.79 -14.35 11.99
CA LEU A 86 8.93 -14.81 12.79
C LEU A 86 8.62 -14.83 14.28
N TYR A 87 7.81 -13.88 14.74
CA TYR A 87 7.50 -13.65 16.15
C TYR A 87 5.98 -13.48 16.32
N PRO A 88 5.20 -14.57 16.27
CA PRO A 88 3.73 -14.51 16.36
C PRO A 88 3.19 -13.84 17.63
N GLU A 89 3.98 -13.84 18.71
CA GLU A 89 3.66 -13.21 19.99
C GLU A 89 3.73 -11.68 19.96
N ALA A 90 4.45 -11.10 18.99
CA ALA A 90 4.56 -9.65 18.87
C ALA A 90 3.20 -9.03 18.53
N LYS A 91 2.82 -7.98 19.26
CA LYS A 91 1.60 -7.22 18.97
C LYS A 91 1.92 -6.02 18.10
N LEU A 92 1.10 -5.81 17.09
CA LEU A 92 1.25 -4.71 16.15
C LEU A 92 0.58 -3.46 16.74
N ALA A 93 1.35 -2.40 16.96
CA ALA A 93 0.80 -1.09 17.34
C ALA A 93 0.58 -0.23 16.09
N ILE A 94 1.37 0.80 15.87
CA ILE A 94 1.26 1.67 14.71
C ILE A 94 2.57 1.77 13.94
N GLY A 95 2.47 2.05 12.64
CA GLY A 95 3.62 2.16 11.75
C GLY A 95 3.39 3.16 10.63
N PRO A 96 3.41 4.48 10.92
CA PRO A 96 3.20 5.49 9.88
C PRO A 96 4.42 5.64 8.97
N ALA A 97 4.15 6.02 7.72
CA ALA A 97 5.16 6.58 6.85
C ALA A 97 5.49 8.02 7.27
N THR A 98 6.76 8.37 7.22
CA THR A 98 7.29 9.70 7.50
C THR A 98 7.90 10.32 6.24
N ASP A 99 8.31 11.58 6.31
CA ASP A 99 8.96 12.26 5.17
C ASP A 99 10.33 11.65 4.81
N GLU A 100 11.00 11.03 5.77
CA GLU A 100 12.32 10.44 5.57
C GLU A 100 12.34 8.91 5.55
N GLY A 101 11.22 8.26 5.92
CA GLY A 101 11.16 6.80 6.00
C GLY A 101 9.85 6.29 6.56
N PHE A 102 9.94 5.30 7.41
CA PHE A 102 8.83 4.78 8.21
C PHE A 102 9.37 4.15 9.49
N TYR A 103 8.50 3.96 10.47
CA TYR A 103 8.77 3.12 11.62
C TYR A 103 7.56 2.24 11.92
N TYR A 104 7.73 1.25 12.79
CA TYR A 104 6.63 0.43 13.27
C TYR A 104 6.90 0.05 14.73
N ASP A 105 5.90 0.28 15.57
CA ASP A 105 5.96 -0.06 16.98
C ASP A 105 5.39 -1.46 17.22
N PHE A 106 6.16 -2.29 17.91
CA PHE A 106 5.79 -3.64 18.28
C PHE A 106 5.83 -3.78 19.82
N ASP A 107 4.77 -4.33 20.39
CA ASP A 107 4.77 -4.72 21.80
C ASP A 107 5.42 -6.11 21.93
N ARG A 108 6.71 -6.10 22.22
CA ARG A 108 7.57 -7.24 22.53
C ARG A 108 8.90 -6.77 23.14
N LYS A 109 9.72 -7.74 23.60
CA LYS A 109 11.11 -7.43 23.98
C LYS A 109 11.88 -6.76 22.82
N PRO A 110 12.90 -5.92 23.11
CA PRO A 110 13.73 -5.30 22.07
C PRO A 110 14.31 -6.33 21.10
N PHE A 111 14.41 -5.94 19.82
CA PHE A 111 15.05 -6.75 18.80
C PHE A 111 16.57 -6.74 18.95
N THR A 112 17.21 -7.85 18.62
CA THR A 112 18.68 -7.96 18.50
C THR A 112 19.13 -7.72 17.07
N ASN A 113 20.43 -7.48 16.88
CA ASN A 113 21.00 -7.29 15.53
C ASN A 113 20.85 -8.53 14.63
N GLU A 114 20.90 -9.73 15.22
CA GLU A 114 20.67 -10.97 14.49
C GLU A 114 19.21 -11.08 14.02
N GLU A 115 18.27 -10.70 14.89
CA GLU A 115 16.84 -10.68 14.54
C GLU A 115 16.54 -9.69 13.41
N PHE A 116 17.26 -8.56 13.29
CA PHE A 116 17.11 -7.65 12.16
C PHE A 116 17.47 -8.30 10.82
N ALA A 117 18.54 -9.09 10.78
CA ALA A 117 18.93 -9.81 9.58
C ALA A 117 17.87 -10.85 9.16
N ASP A 118 17.27 -11.53 10.13
CA ASP A 118 16.18 -12.49 9.87
C ASP A 118 14.91 -11.79 9.37
N ILE A 119 14.54 -10.65 9.96
CA ILE A 119 13.41 -9.83 9.52
C ILE A 119 13.63 -9.37 8.07
N GLU A 120 14.81 -8.84 7.74
CA GLU A 120 15.13 -8.38 6.38
C GLU A 120 15.03 -9.54 5.36
N LYS A 121 15.53 -10.71 5.73
CA LYS A 121 15.45 -11.92 4.89
C LYS A 121 13.99 -12.34 4.65
N GLU A 122 13.16 -12.32 5.68
CA GLU A 122 11.73 -12.65 5.56
C GLU A 122 10.99 -11.58 4.74
N MET A 123 11.31 -10.29 4.90
CA MET A 123 10.75 -9.22 4.06
C MET A 123 11.06 -9.46 2.57
N LYS A 124 12.30 -9.81 2.23
CA LYS A 124 12.70 -10.14 0.85
C LYS A 124 11.92 -11.36 0.30
N LYS A 125 11.62 -12.33 1.14
CA LYS A 125 10.81 -13.50 0.79
C LYS A 125 9.36 -13.09 0.52
N ILE A 126 8.76 -12.26 1.38
CA ILE A 126 7.40 -11.74 1.21
C ILE A 126 7.28 -10.97 -0.11
N VAL A 127 8.26 -10.12 -0.44
CA VAL A 127 8.29 -9.40 -1.72
C VAL A 127 8.31 -10.36 -2.91
N LYS A 128 9.08 -11.45 -2.84
CA LYS A 128 9.14 -12.46 -3.91
C LYS A 128 7.85 -13.25 -4.06
N GLU A 129 7.07 -13.43 -3.00
CA GLU A 129 5.77 -14.10 -3.05
C GLU A 129 4.77 -13.32 -3.93
N ASN A 130 4.98 -12.02 -4.11
CA ASN A 130 4.14 -11.13 -4.93
C ASN A 130 2.64 -11.30 -4.64
N LEU A 131 2.28 -11.30 -3.36
CA LEU A 131 0.92 -11.49 -2.90
C LEU A 131 0.01 -10.35 -3.39
N PRO A 132 -1.19 -10.64 -3.90
CA PRO A 132 -2.15 -9.62 -4.24
C PRO A 132 -2.61 -8.89 -2.96
N ILE A 133 -2.74 -7.57 -3.05
CA ILE A 133 -3.31 -6.75 -1.98
C ILE A 133 -4.78 -6.50 -2.35
N GLU A 134 -5.68 -7.06 -1.55
CA GLU A 134 -7.13 -6.93 -1.74
C GLU A 134 -7.70 -5.98 -0.69
N ARG A 135 -8.51 -5.01 -1.13
CA ARG A 135 -9.23 -4.11 -0.25
C ARG A 135 -10.64 -4.65 -0.02
N TYR A 136 -11.06 -4.69 1.23
CA TYR A 136 -12.44 -4.99 1.61
C TYR A 136 -12.82 -4.17 2.84
N GLU A 137 -14.11 -4.05 3.08
CA GLU A 137 -14.67 -3.32 4.22
C GLU A 137 -15.50 -4.28 5.07
N LEU A 138 -15.40 -4.12 6.37
CA LEU A 138 -16.19 -4.85 7.36
C LEU A 138 -17.00 -3.87 8.21
N PRO A 139 -18.23 -4.23 8.62
CA PRO A 139 -18.91 -3.52 9.70
C PRO A 139 -18.02 -3.44 10.93
N ARG A 140 -18.08 -2.33 11.66
CA ARG A 140 -17.14 -2.08 12.79
C ARG A 140 -17.12 -3.22 13.80
N GLU A 141 -18.26 -3.78 14.15
CA GLU A 141 -18.34 -4.89 15.12
C GLU A 141 -17.64 -6.16 14.63
N GLU A 142 -17.78 -6.47 13.34
CA GLU A 142 -17.11 -7.61 12.71
C GLU A 142 -15.60 -7.37 12.61
N ALA A 143 -15.16 -6.14 12.29
CA ALA A 143 -13.76 -5.77 12.27
C ALA A 143 -13.11 -5.92 13.67
N ILE A 144 -13.80 -5.46 14.72
CA ILE A 144 -13.34 -5.62 16.11
C ILE A 144 -13.22 -7.10 16.47
N LYS A 145 -14.24 -7.92 16.14
CA LYS A 145 -14.20 -9.37 16.37
C LYS A 145 -13.03 -10.02 15.66
N PHE A 146 -12.83 -9.70 14.38
CA PHE A 146 -11.71 -10.20 13.58
C PHE A 146 -10.35 -9.86 14.22
N MET A 147 -10.14 -8.61 14.66
CA MET A 147 -8.89 -8.20 15.31
C MET A 147 -8.68 -8.88 16.66
N LYS A 148 -9.74 -9.13 17.43
CA LYS A 148 -9.66 -9.93 18.67
C LYS A 148 -9.26 -11.38 18.41
N GLU A 149 -9.81 -11.99 17.38
CA GLU A 149 -9.45 -13.37 16.97
C GLU A 149 -8.00 -13.47 16.47
N GLN A 150 -7.46 -12.38 15.89
CA GLN A 150 -6.05 -12.28 15.51
C GLN A 150 -5.11 -11.92 16.68
N ASP A 151 -5.65 -11.73 17.89
CA ASP A 151 -4.90 -11.32 19.08
C ASP A 151 -4.11 -10.01 18.86
N GLU A 152 -4.78 -9.02 18.26
CA GLU A 152 -4.22 -7.70 17.96
C GLU A 152 -4.94 -6.59 18.78
N PRO A 153 -4.64 -6.45 20.08
CA PRO A 153 -5.39 -5.56 20.99
C PRO A 153 -5.32 -4.09 20.56
N TYR A 154 -4.17 -3.62 20.07
CA TYR A 154 -3.99 -2.23 19.64
C TYR A 154 -4.79 -1.89 18.39
N LYS A 155 -5.11 -2.87 17.54
CA LYS A 155 -5.98 -2.70 16.38
C LYS A 155 -7.46 -2.66 16.76
N VAL A 156 -7.82 -3.21 17.91
CA VAL A 156 -9.19 -3.15 18.46
C VAL A 156 -9.52 -1.75 18.96
N GLU A 157 -8.52 -0.99 19.42
CA GLU A 157 -8.68 0.36 19.95
C GLU A 157 -8.77 1.44 18.88
N LEU A 158 -8.36 1.12 17.63
CA LEU A 158 -8.44 2.03 16.48
C LEU A 158 -9.85 2.07 15.88
#